data_1dc8e89086ba83b36aa3fabebd46a8c1
#
_entry.id   1dc8e89086ba83b36aa3fabebd46a8c1
#
_cell.length_a   1.000
_cell.length_b   1.000
_cell.length_c   1.000
_cell.angle_alpha   90.00
_cell.angle_beta   90.00
_cell.angle_gamma   90.00
#
_symmetry.space_group_name_H-M   'P 1'
#
loop_
_entity.id
_entity.type
_entity.pdbx_description
1 polymer ?
#
loop_
_entity_poly.entity_id
_entity_poly.type
_entity_poly.pdbx_seq_one_letter_code
_entity_poly.pdbx_strand_id
1 'polypeptide(L)'
;RREGASLAVFELDLPEVLRDKRRRMEAAGLRSSAVDVPCDLADPAWPEALLAAGYRPEEKSFGSLLGISYYLRKADFAALLRAAGALMAAGSVLCLVYPAAGEGSAARTHQALAQEAGEQMQARYTPEEMAALLPECGFAVREQLSAEDMNRRFFAAHNRLTPQQPLYAPEGVGYLLAARR
;
A
#
# COMPACT_ATOMS: atom_id res chain seq x y z
N ARG A 1 21.81 16.74 -16.52
CA ARG A 1 21.18 16.82 -15.18
C ARG A 1 19.84 17.48 -15.39
N ARG A 2 18.72 16.73 -15.31
CA ARG A 2 17.42 17.34 -15.09
C ARG A 2 17.46 17.85 -13.65
N GLU A 3 17.29 19.14 -13.45
CA GLU A 3 17.04 19.71 -12.14
C GLU A 3 15.82 18.97 -11.56
N GLY A 4 16.05 18.28 -10.44
CA GLY A 4 15.03 17.41 -9.88
C GLY A 4 13.85 18.25 -9.43
N ALA A 5 12.68 17.99 -10.01
CA ALA A 5 11.44 18.44 -9.41
C ALA A 5 11.42 17.93 -7.97
N SER A 6 11.25 18.84 -7.01
CA SER A 6 11.11 18.49 -5.61
C SER A 6 9.86 17.63 -5.45
N LEU A 7 10.04 16.36 -5.14
CA LEU A 7 8.94 15.44 -4.88
C LEU A 7 8.38 15.74 -3.48
N ALA A 8 7.11 16.11 -3.40
CA ALA A 8 6.40 16.18 -2.14
C ALA A 8 5.98 14.76 -1.74
N VAL A 9 6.33 14.33 -0.53
CA VAL A 9 5.96 13.03 0.03
C VAL A 9 5.07 13.25 1.23
N PHE A 10 3.93 12.58 1.28
CA PHE A 10 3.00 12.60 2.40
C PHE A 10 2.91 11.19 2.97
N GLU A 11 2.98 11.06 4.29
CA GLU A 11 2.85 9.80 5.01
C GLU A 11 1.61 9.86 5.90
N LEU A 12 0.63 9.03 5.56
CA LEU A 12 -0.65 8.94 6.27
C LEU A 12 -0.63 7.71 7.16
N ASP A 13 -0.80 7.92 8.46
CA ASP A 13 -0.91 6.81 9.43
C ASP A 13 -1.52 7.34 10.73
N LEU A 14 -1.82 6.44 11.66
CA LEU A 14 -2.28 6.80 12.99
C LEU A 14 -1.25 7.70 13.72
N PRO A 15 -1.71 8.67 14.51
CA PRO A 15 -0.82 9.64 15.18
C PRO A 15 0.29 9.00 16.02
N GLU A 16 -0.01 7.89 16.70
CA GLU A 16 0.95 7.15 17.52
C GLU A 16 2.01 6.44 16.68
N VAL A 17 1.64 5.91 15.50
CA VAL A 17 2.56 5.23 14.58
C VAL A 17 3.55 6.23 14.00
N LEU A 18 3.08 7.39 13.53
CA LEU A 18 3.94 8.46 13.01
C LEU A 18 4.90 8.98 14.10
N ARG A 19 4.42 9.15 15.34
CA ARG A 19 5.27 9.56 16.47
C ARG A 19 6.36 8.54 16.79
N ASP A 20 6.01 7.24 16.84
CA ASP A 20 6.99 6.17 17.09
C ASP A 20 8.03 6.10 15.97
N LYS A 21 7.58 6.15 14.72
CA LYS A 21 8.46 6.20 13.54
C LYS A 21 9.46 7.35 13.64
N ARG A 22 8.99 8.57 13.91
CA ARG A 22 9.83 9.76 14.05
C ARG A 22 10.88 9.58 15.15
N ARG A 23 10.45 9.10 16.31
CA ARG A 23 11.36 8.81 17.44
C ARG A 23 12.47 7.81 17.06
N ARG A 24 12.10 6.73 16.34
CA ARG A 24 13.09 5.72 15.89
C ARG A 24 14.06 6.29 14.85
N MET A 25 13.57 7.10 13.93
CA MET A 25 14.42 7.76 12.94
C MET A 25 15.41 8.71 13.58
N GLU A 26 14.96 9.55 14.54
CA GLU A 26 15.82 10.45 15.30
C GLU A 26 16.90 9.69 16.07
N ALA A 27 16.53 8.59 16.75
CA ALA A 27 17.47 7.73 17.47
C ALA A 27 18.52 7.09 16.53
N ALA A 28 18.16 6.84 15.27
CA ALA A 28 19.06 6.32 14.24
C ALA A 28 19.84 7.43 13.49
N GLY A 29 19.67 8.70 13.84
CA GLY A 29 20.29 9.83 13.13
C GLY A 29 19.73 10.06 11.72
N LEU A 30 18.56 9.51 11.40
CA LEU A 30 17.91 9.64 10.12
C LEU A 30 16.94 10.83 10.08
N ARG A 31 16.82 11.46 8.92
CA ARG A 31 15.85 12.55 8.69
C ARG A 31 14.93 12.17 7.53
N SER A 32 13.64 12.47 7.66
CA SER A 32 12.67 12.41 6.58
C SER A 32 12.26 13.83 6.17
N SER A 33 12.06 14.03 4.87
CA SER A 33 11.44 15.24 4.33
C SER A 33 9.95 15.03 4.06
N ALA A 34 9.40 13.86 4.40
CA ALA A 34 7.99 13.59 4.24
C ALA A 34 7.16 14.42 5.22
N VAL A 35 5.99 14.84 4.76
CA VAL A 35 4.96 15.51 5.57
C VAL A 35 4.14 14.42 6.26
N ASP A 36 4.19 14.38 7.59
CA ASP A 36 3.34 13.48 8.38
C ASP A 36 1.90 14.00 8.33
N VAL A 37 0.96 13.13 8.01
CA VAL A 37 -0.48 13.39 8.01
C VAL A 37 -1.16 12.43 8.99
N PRO A 38 -1.28 12.84 10.27
CA PRO A 38 -1.90 12.00 11.28
C PRO A 38 -3.39 11.81 10.98
N CYS A 39 -3.80 10.60 10.64
CA CYS A 39 -5.20 10.27 10.36
C CYS A 39 -5.44 8.76 10.50
N ASP A 40 -6.70 8.39 10.69
CA ASP A 40 -7.16 7.01 10.52
C ASP A 40 -7.70 6.86 9.10
N LEU A 41 -7.14 5.96 8.31
CA LEU A 41 -7.59 5.70 6.94
C LEU A 41 -8.95 5.00 6.86
N ALA A 42 -9.48 4.50 7.98
CA ALA A 42 -10.86 4.05 8.10
C ALA A 42 -11.87 5.21 8.32
N ASP A 43 -11.40 6.37 8.76
CA ASP A 43 -12.21 7.57 8.92
C ASP A 43 -12.42 8.25 7.55
N PRO A 44 -13.66 8.52 7.12
CA PRO A 44 -13.93 9.20 5.85
C PRO A 44 -13.33 10.61 5.75
N ALA A 45 -12.88 11.22 6.85
CA ALA A 45 -12.27 12.56 6.88
C ALA A 45 -10.78 12.58 6.52
N TRP A 46 -10.11 11.45 6.31
CA TRP A 46 -8.67 11.43 5.96
C TRP A 46 -8.30 12.28 4.72
N PRO A 47 -9.15 12.41 3.66
CA PRO A 47 -8.83 13.27 2.52
C PRO A 47 -8.69 14.74 2.90
N GLU A 48 -9.49 15.23 3.86
CA GLU A 48 -9.42 16.59 4.36
C GLU A 48 -8.09 16.86 5.09
N ALA A 49 -7.62 15.88 5.88
CA ALA A 49 -6.33 15.96 6.55
C ALA A 49 -5.17 16.04 5.53
N LEU A 50 -5.24 15.25 4.47
CA LEU A 50 -4.22 15.25 3.40
C LEU A 50 -4.22 16.57 2.62
N LEU A 51 -5.40 17.13 2.29
CA LEU A 51 -5.53 18.43 1.64
C LEU A 51 -4.98 19.55 2.54
N ALA A 52 -5.34 19.54 3.82
CA ALA A 52 -4.84 20.51 4.79
C ALA A 52 -3.31 20.46 4.96
N ALA A 53 -2.69 19.28 4.75
CA ALA A 53 -1.24 19.10 4.74
C ALA A 53 -0.56 19.61 3.46
N GLY A 54 -1.32 20.07 2.46
CA GLY A 54 -0.80 20.68 1.23
C GLY A 54 -0.76 19.75 0.02
N TYR A 55 -1.43 18.59 0.06
CA TYR A 55 -1.62 17.77 -1.13
C TYR A 55 -2.45 18.53 -2.18
N ARG A 56 -2.03 18.43 -3.43
CA ARG A 56 -2.68 19.08 -4.57
C ARG A 56 -3.33 18.05 -5.48
N PRO A 57 -4.66 17.94 -5.47
CA PRO A 57 -5.39 16.91 -6.23
C PRO A 57 -5.32 17.10 -7.75
N GLU A 58 -4.96 18.28 -8.23
CA GLU A 58 -4.74 18.58 -9.65
C GLU A 58 -3.41 18.05 -10.19
N GLU A 59 -2.47 17.70 -9.30
CA GLU A 59 -1.17 17.17 -9.67
C GLU A 59 -1.17 15.64 -9.71
N LYS A 60 -0.44 15.08 -10.67
CA LYS A 60 -0.26 13.63 -10.73
C LYS A 60 0.53 13.15 -9.53
N SER A 61 0.05 12.10 -8.91
CA SER A 61 0.65 11.49 -7.73
C SER A 61 0.86 9.99 -7.90
N PHE A 62 1.72 9.45 -7.06
CA PHE A 62 1.89 8.02 -6.85
C PHE A 62 1.45 7.70 -5.44
N GLY A 63 0.39 6.90 -5.30
CA GLY A 63 -0.07 6.37 -4.02
C GLY A 63 0.48 4.97 -3.77
N SER A 64 0.83 4.68 -2.51
CA SER A 64 1.32 3.37 -2.10
C SER A 64 0.55 2.90 -0.88
N LEU A 65 -0.22 1.80 -1.00
CA LEU A 65 -1.00 1.17 0.06
C LEU A 65 -0.43 -0.23 0.35
N LEU A 66 0.64 -0.26 1.14
CA LEU A 66 1.36 -1.48 1.46
C LEU A 66 0.96 -1.96 2.87
N GLY A 67 0.15 -3.03 2.93
CA GLY A 67 -0.25 -3.67 4.18
C GLY A 67 -1.56 -3.18 4.81
N ILE A 68 -2.08 -2.03 4.46
CA ILE A 68 -3.29 -1.47 5.09
C ILE A 68 -4.56 -2.30 4.82
N SER A 69 -4.68 -2.92 3.64
CA SER A 69 -5.85 -3.72 3.25
C SER A 69 -6.09 -4.95 4.12
N TYR A 70 -5.10 -5.36 4.91
CA TYR A 70 -5.19 -6.48 5.86
C TYR A 70 -6.07 -6.14 7.06
N TYR A 71 -6.05 -4.89 7.48
CA TYR A 71 -6.62 -4.41 8.75
C TYR A 71 -7.97 -3.72 8.58
N LEU A 72 -8.37 -3.43 7.36
CA LEU A 72 -9.66 -2.81 7.05
C LEU A 72 -10.71 -3.85 6.66
N ARG A 73 -11.95 -3.65 7.08
CA ARG A 73 -13.08 -4.40 6.52
C ARG A 73 -13.21 -4.10 5.03
N LYS A 74 -13.73 -5.04 4.24
CA LYS A 74 -13.89 -4.85 2.77
C LYS A 74 -14.63 -3.55 2.42
N ALA A 75 -15.64 -3.18 3.21
CA ALA A 75 -16.40 -1.94 2.98
C ALA A 75 -15.56 -0.68 3.23
N ASP A 76 -14.75 -0.66 4.28
CA ASP A 76 -13.90 0.48 4.65
C ASP A 76 -12.75 0.63 3.64
N PHE A 77 -12.16 -0.49 3.21
CA PHE A 77 -11.14 -0.46 2.16
C PHE A 77 -11.70 0.02 0.82
N ALA A 78 -12.91 -0.39 0.45
CA ALA A 78 -13.59 0.12 -0.73
C ALA A 78 -13.88 1.63 -0.62
N ALA A 79 -14.27 2.11 0.55
CA ALA A 79 -14.47 3.54 0.81
C ALA A 79 -13.16 4.32 0.67
N LEU A 80 -12.06 3.81 1.24
CA LEU A 80 -10.73 4.38 1.10
C LEU A 80 -10.31 4.48 -0.38
N LEU A 81 -10.49 3.42 -1.16
CA LEU A 81 -10.15 3.41 -2.58
C LEU A 81 -11.00 4.41 -3.39
N ARG A 82 -12.31 4.54 -3.09
CA ARG A 82 -13.17 5.54 -3.73
C ARG A 82 -12.71 6.96 -3.41
N ALA A 83 -12.39 7.23 -2.15
CA ALA A 83 -11.89 8.53 -1.72
C ALA A 83 -10.55 8.86 -2.40
N ALA A 84 -9.61 7.90 -2.47
CA ALA A 84 -8.36 8.04 -3.20
C ALA A 84 -8.61 8.29 -4.70
N GLY A 85 -9.56 7.56 -5.32
CA GLY A 85 -9.94 7.78 -6.70
C GLY A 85 -10.56 9.15 -6.94
N ALA A 86 -11.34 9.68 -6.02
CA ALA A 86 -11.89 11.03 -6.12
C ALA A 86 -10.81 12.12 -5.96
N LEU A 87 -9.79 11.86 -5.16
CA LEU A 87 -8.76 12.85 -4.81
C LEU A 87 -7.61 12.91 -5.81
N MET A 88 -7.23 11.77 -6.41
CA MET A 88 -6.06 11.69 -7.30
C MET A 88 -6.37 12.20 -8.71
N ALA A 89 -5.49 13.03 -9.28
CA ALA A 89 -5.59 13.47 -10.66
C ALA A 89 -5.59 12.31 -11.68
N ALA A 90 -6.24 12.48 -12.81
CA ALA A 90 -6.20 11.52 -13.91
C ALA A 90 -4.75 11.24 -14.36
N GLY A 91 -4.43 9.96 -14.56
CA GLY A 91 -3.08 9.50 -14.87
C GLY A 91 -2.15 9.35 -13.66
N SER A 92 -2.63 9.62 -12.43
CA SER A 92 -1.96 9.18 -11.20
C SER A 92 -1.94 7.66 -11.09
N VAL A 93 -1.01 7.13 -10.29
CA VAL A 93 -0.80 5.70 -10.15
C VAL A 93 -0.98 5.28 -8.69
N LEU A 94 -1.65 4.15 -8.48
CA LEU A 94 -1.81 3.51 -7.19
C LEU A 94 -1.17 2.14 -7.21
N CYS A 95 -0.24 1.91 -6.29
CA CYS A 95 0.34 0.60 -6.00
C CYS A 95 -0.23 0.08 -4.68
N LEU A 96 -0.69 -1.16 -4.66
CA LEU A 96 -1.20 -1.76 -3.42
C LEU A 96 -0.85 -3.24 -3.34
N VAL A 97 -0.79 -3.72 -2.10
CA VAL A 97 -0.75 -5.14 -1.79
C VAL A 97 -1.99 -5.53 -1.01
N TYR A 98 -2.46 -6.76 -1.19
CA TYR A 98 -3.63 -7.26 -0.49
C TYR A 98 -3.45 -8.72 -0.09
N PRO A 99 -4.08 -9.17 1.01
CA PRO A 99 -4.07 -10.59 1.38
C PRO A 99 -4.91 -11.37 0.39
N ALA A 100 -4.25 -12.25 -0.35
CA ALA A 100 -4.92 -13.11 -1.33
C ALA A 100 -5.76 -14.17 -0.63
N ALA A 101 -7.00 -14.38 -1.13
CA ALA A 101 -7.83 -15.48 -0.69
C ALA A 101 -7.23 -16.80 -1.19
N GLY A 102 -7.09 -17.79 -0.28
CA GLY A 102 -6.57 -19.11 -0.58
C GLY A 102 -6.46 -19.97 0.68
N GLU A 103 -6.42 -21.28 0.50
CA GLU A 103 -6.37 -22.26 1.62
C GLU A 103 -4.94 -22.77 1.91
N GLY A 104 -3.89 -22.05 1.53
CA GLY A 104 -2.50 -22.49 1.71
C GLY A 104 -1.96 -22.36 3.14
N SER A 105 -0.84 -23.05 3.43
CA SER A 105 -0.12 -22.96 4.70
C SER A 105 0.35 -21.53 5.00
N ALA A 106 0.75 -20.78 3.98
CA ALA A 106 1.15 -19.39 4.09
C ALA A 106 0.03 -18.48 4.60
N ALA A 107 -1.23 -18.71 4.18
CA ALA A 107 -2.38 -17.96 4.67
C ALA A 107 -2.59 -18.16 6.18
N ARG A 108 -2.35 -19.37 6.69
CA ARG A 108 -2.42 -19.68 8.14
C ARG A 108 -1.26 -19.05 8.91
N THR A 109 -0.07 -19.07 8.35
CA THR A 109 1.12 -18.46 8.98
C THR A 109 0.95 -16.94 9.12
N HIS A 110 0.47 -16.26 8.08
CA HIS A 110 0.20 -14.81 8.14
C HIS A 110 -0.88 -14.48 9.18
N GLN A 111 -1.92 -15.30 9.27
CA GLN A 111 -2.97 -15.12 10.28
C GLN A 111 -2.44 -15.33 11.70
N ALA A 112 -1.59 -16.33 11.92
CA ALA A 112 -0.97 -16.59 13.22
C ALA A 112 -0.05 -15.42 13.63
N LEU A 113 0.80 -14.93 12.72
CA LEU A 113 1.68 -13.78 12.97
C LEU A 113 0.91 -12.51 13.30
N ALA A 114 -0.20 -12.24 12.60
CA ALA A 114 -1.06 -11.11 12.90
C ALA A 114 -1.72 -11.25 14.28
N GLN A 115 -2.18 -12.45 14.65
CA GLN A 115 -2.74 -12.73 15.97
C GLN A 115 -1.71 -12.56 17.10
N GLU A 116 -0.46 -13.01 16.89
CA GLU A 116 0.64 -12.81 17.86
C GLU A 116 0.97 -11.33 18.04
N ALA A 117 0.85 -10.53 16.98
CA ALA A 117 1.02 -9.07 17.03
C ALA A 117 -0.20 -8.34 17.64
N GLY A 118 -1.28 -9.06 18.00
CA GLY A 118 -2.54 -8.45 18.48
C GLY A 118 -3.37 -7.81 17.37
N GLU A 119 -3.04 -8.08 16.11
CA GLU A 119 -3.69 -7.51 14.93
C GLU A 119 -4.60 -8.55 14.28
N GLN A 120 -5.87 -8.21 14.07
CA GLN A 120 -6.81 -9.10 13.38
C GLN A 120 -6.87 -8.77 11.88
N MET A 121 -6.56 -9.75 11.05
CA MET A 121 -6.81 -9.62 9.61
C MET A 121 -8.33 -9.59 9.35
N GLN A 122 -8.81 -8.47 8.81
CA GLN A 122 -10.24 -8.20 8.63
C GLN A 122 -10.78 -8.70 7.28
N ALA A 123 -9.94 -8.80 6.26
CA ALA A 123 -10.39 -9.12 4.92
C ALA A 123 -9.36 -9.94 4.13
N ARG A 124 -9.85 -10.68 3.12
CA ARG A 124 -9.07 -11.34 2.06
C ARG A 124 -9.78 -11.10 0.73
N TYR A 125 -9.03 -11.09 -0.35
CA TYR A 125 -9.55 -10.78 -1.67
C TYR A 125 -9.07 -11.82 -2.69
N THR A 126 -9.95 -12.21 -3.61
CA THR A 126 -9.48 -12.87 -4.82
C THR A 126 -8.95 -11.85 -5.83
N PRO A 127 -8.12 -12.26 -6.79
CA PRO A 127 -7.71 -11.37 -7.88
C PRO A 127 -8.89 -10.76 -8.63
N GLU A 128 -9.96 -11.53 -8.83
CA GLU A 128 -11.19 -11.10 -9.51
C GLU A 128 -11.96 -10.06 -8.71
N GLU A 129 -12.07 -10.23 -7.38
CA GLU A 129 -12.67 -9.24 -6.50
C GLU A 129 -11.94 -7.89 -6.59
N MET A 130 -10.60 -7.90 -6.59
CA MET A 130 -9.81 -6.68 -6.73
C MET A 130 -9.94 -6.06 -8.11
N ALA A 131 -9.94 -6.89 -9.17
CA ALA A 131 -10.13 -6.43 -10.53
C ALA A 131 -11.52 -5.82 -10.78
N ALA A 132 -12.55 -6.27 -10.06
CA ALA A 132 -13.89 -5.70 -10.09
C ALA A 132 -14.00 -4.41 -9.26
N LEU A 133 -13.40 -4.36 -8.08
CA LEU A 133 -13.50 -3.23 -7.14
C LEU A 133 -12.82 -1.96 -7.69
N LEU A 134 -11.64 -2.08 -8.26
CA LEU A 134 -10.86 -0.90 -8.67
C LEU A 134 -11.52 -0.03 -9.73
N PRO A 135 -12.16 -0.58 -10.79
CA PRO A 135 -12.92 0.21 -11.75
C PRO A 135 -14.07 1.01 -11.13
N GLU A 136 -14.74 0.47 -10.11
CA GLU A 136 -15.80 1.15 -9.37
C GLU A 136 -15.25 2.32 -8.53
N CYS A 137 -13.97 2.26 -8.17
CA CYS A 137 -13.25 3.32 -7.45
C CYS A 137 -12.54 4.33 -8.38
N GLY A 138 -12.75 4.24 -9.69
CA GLY A 138 -12.18 5.16 -10.67
C GLY A 138 -10.75 4.81 -11.12
N PHE A 139 -10.29 3.59 -10.88
CA PHE A 139 -8.98 3.10 -11.31
C PHE A 139 -9.08 2.08 -12.44
N ALA A 140 -8.10 2.06 -13.31
CA ALA A 140 -7.89 0.99 -14.29
C ALA A 140 -6.72 0.13 -13.83
N VAL A 141 -6.94 -1.17 -13.65
CA VAL A 141 -5.88 -2.12 -13.34
C VAL A 141 -4.89 -2.15 -14.51
N ARG A 142 -3.61 -1.93 -14.21
CA ARG A 142 -2.50 -1.98 -15.16
C ARG A 142 -1.77 -3.31 -15.07
N GLU A 143 -1.56 -3.77 -13.86
CA GLU A 143 -0.84 -5.00 -13.58
C GLU A 143 -1.35 -5.62 -12.29
N GLN A 144 -1.46 -6.94 -12.30
CA GLN A 144 -1.78 -7.73 -11.12
C GLN A 144 -0.87 -8.95 -11.10
N LEU A 145 -0.16 -9.14 -10.00
CA LEU A 145 0.88 -10.14 -9.88
C LEU A 145 0.65 -11.01 -8.64
N SER A 146 0.92 -12.29 -8.79
CA SER A 146 1.05 -13.24 -7.69
C SER A 146 2.44 -13.17 -7.06
N ALA A 147 2.65 -13.87 -5.93
CA ALA A 147 3.98 -14.04 -5.34
C ALA A 147 4.93 -14.76 -6.32
N GLU A 148 4.43 -15.73 -7.09
CA GLU A 148 5.22 -16.42 -8.12
C GLU A 148 5.67 -15.47 -9.23
N ASP A 149 4.77 -14.60 -9.71
CA ASP A 149 5.10 -13.59 -10.71
C ASP A 149 6.16 -12.61 -10.19
N MET A 150 6.04 -12.16 -8.95
CA MET A 150 7.03 -11.30 -8.29
C MET A 150 8.40 -12.00 -8.23
N ASN A 151 8.44 -13.26 -7.80
CA ASN A 151 9.66 -14.05 -7.73
C ASN A 151 10.31 -14.18 -9.12
N ARG A 152 9.54 -14.52 -10.14
CA ARG A 152 10.03 -14.69 -11.51
C ARG A 152 10.56 -13.38 -12.09
N ARG A 153 9.85 -12.27 -11.90
CA ARG A 153 10.16 -11.00 -12.57
C ARG A 153 11.21 -10.16 -11.87
N PHE A 154 11.19 -10.12 -10.53
CA PHE A 154 12.00 -9.19 -9.76
C PHE A 154 13.10 -9.86 -8.95
N PHE A 155 12.87 -11.07 -8.41
CA PHE A 155 13.85 -11.70 -7.54
C PHE A 155 14.72 -12.75 -8.24
N ALA A 156 14.32 -13.28 -9.40
CA ALA A 156 15.07 -14.33 -10.09
C ALA A 156 16.51 -13.90 -10.46
N ALA A 157 16.72 -12.65 -10.84
CA ALA A 157 18.05 -12.14 -11.16
C ALA A 157 18.92 -12.03 -9.90
N HIS A 158 18.39 -11.46 -8.82
CA HIS A 158 19.05 -11.39 -7.52
C HIS A 158 19.42 -12.79 -7.01
N ASN A 159 18.48 -13.73 -7.02
CA ASN A 159 18.69 -15.08 -6.50
C ASN A 159 19.73 -15.88 -7.27
N ARG A 160 19.91 -15.61 -8.57
CA ARG A 160 21.02 -16.18 -9.33
C ARG A 160 22.39 -15.61 -8.94
N LEU A 161 22.43 -14.32 -8.63
CA LEU A 161 23.68 -13.63 -8.26
C LEU A 161 24.04 -13.84 -6.78
N THR A 162 23.05 -14.06 -5.93
CA THR A 162 23.22 -14.16 -4.46
C THR A 162 22.49 -15.38 -3.92
N PRO A 163 22.87 -16.61 -4.33
CA PRO A 163 22.16 -17.84 -3.94
C PRO A 163 22.21 -18.14 -2.43
N GLN A 164 23.16 -17.53 -1.71
CA GLN A 164 23.28 -17.68 -0.25
C GLN A 164 22.27 -16.84 0.54
N GLN A 165 21.65 -15.84 -0.11
CA GLN A 165 20.65 -14.94 0.48
C GLN A 165 19.49 -14.73 -0.49
N PRO A 166 18.72 -15.79 -0.81
CA PRO A 166 17.63 -15.67 -1.75
C PRO A 166 16.49 -14.82 -1.18
N LEU A 167 15.85 -14.05 -2.05
CA LEU A 167 14.67 -13.25 -1.73
C LEU A 167 13.44 -13.88 -2.38
N TYR A 168 12.36 -13.91 -1.64
CA TYR A 168 11.07 -14.40 -2.13
C TYR A 168 9.95 -13.46 -1.73
N ALA A 169 9.01 -13.26 -2.64
CA ALA A 169 7.76 -12.62 -2.33
C ALA A 169 6.96 -13.51 -1.36
N PRO A 170 6.35 -12.96 -0.32
CA PRO A 170 5.51 -13.74 0.59
C PRO A 170 4.32 -14.36 -0.15
N GLU A 171 4.10 -15.65 0.07
CA GLU A 171 2.91 -16.34 -0.44
C GLU A 171 1.63 -15.77 0.19
N GLY A 172 0.49 -15.90 -0.50
CA GLY A 172 -0.78 -15.38 0.00
C GLY A 172 -0.91 -13.86 -0.07
N VAL A 173 -0.04 -13.21 -0.85
CA VAL A 173 -0.09 -11.75 -1.12
C VAL A 173 -0.31 -11.53 -2.60
N GLY A 174 -1.30 -10.69 -2.93
CA GLY A 174 -1.49 -10.14 -4.27
C GLY A 174 -0.89 -8.75 -4.38
N TYR A 175 -0.30 -8.45 -5.53
CA TYR A 175 0.33 -7.17 -5.85
C TYR A 175 -0.41 -6.54 -7.02
N LEU A 176 -0.68 -5.26 -6.93
CA LEU A 176 -1.50 -4.59 -7.93
C LEU A 176 -0.99 -3.18 -8.21
N LEU A 177 -0.95 -2.84 -9.50
CA LEU A 177 -0.71 -1.49 -10.00
C LEU A 177 -1.94 -1.04 -10.78
N ALA A 178 -2.46 0.14 -10.45
CA ALA A 178 -3.61 0.73 -11.10
C ALA A 178 -3.33 2.19 -11.47
N ALA A 179 -3.99 2.68 -12.52
CA ALA A 179 -3.93 4.07 -12.91
C ALA A 179 -5.30 4.74 -12.73
N ARG A 180 -5.32 5.96 -12.23
CA ARG A 180 -6.50 6.80 -12.15
C ARG A 180 -6.96 7.15 -13.58
N ARG A 181 -8.24 6.88 -13.88
CA ARG A 181 -8.90 7.19 -15.17
C ARG A 181 -9.10 8.67 -15.38
#